data_96f589721ae26c0ad0c26e30d0f70b08
#
_entry.id   96f589721ae26c0ad0c26e30d0f70b08
#
_cell.length_a   1.000
_cell.length_b   1.000
_cell.length_c   1.000
_cell.angle_alpha   90.00
_cell.angle_beta   90.00
_cell.angle_gamma   90.00
#
_symmetry.space_group_name_H-M   'P 1'
#
loop_
_entity.id
_entity.type
_entity.pdbx_description
1 polymer ?
#
loop_
_entity_poly.entity_id
_entity_poly.type
_entity_poly.pdbx_seq_one_letter_code
_entity_poly.pdbx_strand_id
1 'polypeptide(L)'
;ASSSDLRQKLYRAYVTRASDQTDAEFASLDNSELIQEILQLRQEEALLLGYQNYAEVSVATKMADSPAKVISFLRDLSQRARPFAEKDLVDMRKFASEHLNLQNPQAWDWPYIGEKLKEARYSFNEQEVKQYFTAPKVLQGLFESFHRRQVQMIGRFIQQQ
;
A
#
# COMPACT_ATOMS: atom_id res chain seq x y z
N ALA A 1 -10.25 -7.73 12.88
CA ALA A 1 -10.83 -8.82 13.67
C ALA A 1 -10.47 -8.65 15.14
N SER A 2 -11.42 -8.90 16.06
CA SER A 2 -11.21 -8.85 17.52
C SER A 2 -10.39 -10.05 18.03
N SER A 3 -10.53 -11.23 17.44
CA SER A 3 -9.77 -12.43 17.78
C SER A 3 -8.32 -12.35 17.29
N SER A 4 -7.35 -12.55 18.19
CA SER A 4 -5.93 -12.59 17.88
C SER A 4 -5.57 -13.74 16.95
N ASP A 5 -6.12 -14.93 17.19
CA ASP A 5 -5.88 -16.12 16.36
C ASP A 5 -6.34 -15.91 14.91
N LEU A 6 -7.47 -15.22 14.73
CA LEU A 6 -7.96 -14.90 13.40
C LEU A 6 -7.04 -13.86 12.71
N ARG A 7 -6.56 -12.85 13.45
CA ARG A 7 -5.59 -11.89 12.92
C ARG A 7 -4.31 -12.58 12.48
N GLN A 8 -3.78 -13.51 13.30
CA GLN A 8 -2.59 -14.30 12.99
C GLN A 8 -2.78 -15.13 11.72
N LYS A 9 -3.89 -15.86 11.61
CA LYS A 9 -4.20 -16.67 10.43
C LYS A 9 -4.25 -15.82 9.15
N LEU A 10 -4.97 -14.71 9.21
CA LEU A 10 -5.08 -13.78 8.07
C LEU A 10 -3.73 -13.16 7.70
N TYR A 11 -2.96 -12.74 8.70
CA TYR A 11 -1.62 -12.19 8.50
C TYR A 11 -0.72 -13.22 7.82
N ARG A 12 -0.66 -14.46 8.35
CA ARG A 12 0.15 -15.53 7.78
C ARG A 12 -0.25 -15.80 6.32
N ALA A 13 -1.54 -16.04 6.07
CA ALA A 13 -2.05 -16.28 4.72
C ALA A 13 -1.72 -15.13 3.74
N TYR A 14 -1.69 -13.89 4.23
CA TYR A 14 -1.35 -12.72 3.41
C TYR A 14 0.14 -12.62 3.11
N VAL A 15 1.01 -12.75 4.13
CA VAL A 15 2.47 -12.52 3.98
C VAL A 15 3.19 -13.68 3.32
N THR A 16 2.62 -14.91 3.37
CA THR A 16 3.20 -16.10 2.73
C THR A 16 2.57 -16.42 1.37
N ARG A 17 1.63 -15.61 0.91
CA ARG A 17 0.92 -15.86 -0.35
C ARG A 17 1.88 -15.92 -1.54
N ALA A 18 1.76 -16.98 -2.33
CA ALA A 18 2.56 -17.23 -3.53
C ALA A 18 4.08 -17.24 -3.26
N SER A 19 4.49 -17.74 -2.09
CA SER A 19 5.88 -17.90 -1.70
C SER A 19 6.15 -19.34 -1.27
N ASP A 20 7.43 -19.70 -1.15
CA ASP A 20 7.91 -20.98 -0.61
C ASP A 20 7.58 -21.20 0.88
N GLN A 21 7.09 -20.15 1.58
CA GLN A 21 6.67 -20.17 2.98
C GLN A 21 5.18 -20.43 3.17
N THR A 22 4.44 -20.67 2.11
CA THR A 22 3.00 -20.91 2.16
C THR A 22 2.68 -22.31 2.73
N ASP A 23 1.43 -22.52 3.14
CA ASP A 23 0.99 -23.85 3.59
C ASP A 23 0.99 -24.85 2.43
N ALA A 24 1.21 -26.15 2.72
CA ALA A 24 1.41 -27.19 1.71
C ALA A 24 0.29 -27.29 0.65
N GLU A 25 -0.95 -26.97 1.02
CA GLU A 25 -2.10 -26.94 0.11
C GLU A 25 -1.98 -25.88 -1.01
N PHE A 26 -1.17 -24.84 -0.78
CA PHE A 26 -0.95 -23.74 -1.72
C PHE A 26 0.46 -23.75 -2.34
N ALA A 27 1.27 -24.78 -2.09
CA ALA A 27 2.65 -24.88 -2.60
C ALA A 27 2.74 -24.80 -4.14
N SER A 28 1.71 -25.25 -4.86
CA SER A 28 1.63 -25.13 -6.31
C SER A 28 1.46 -23.69 -6.83
N LEU A 29 1.17 -22.74 -5.94
CA LEU A 29 1.04 -21.31 -6.25
C LEU A 29 2.31 -20.51 -5.94
N ASP A 30 3.41 -21.16 -5.57
CA ASP A 30 4.70 -20.51 -5.33
C ASP A 30 5.24 -19.88 -6.62
N ASN A 31 5.58 -18.61 -6.55
CA ASN A 31 6.10 -17.81 -7.66
C ASN A 31 7.61 -17.58 -7.57
N SER A 32 8.33 -18.26 -6.66
CA SER A 32 9.76 -18.02 -6.44
C SER A 32 10.59 -18.25 -7.69
N GLU A 33 10.33 -19.33 -8.45
CA GLU A 33 11.01 -19.60 -9.71
C GLU A 33 10.68 -18.57 -10.79
N LEU A 34 9.40 -18.18 -10.91
CA LEU A 34 8.96 -17.14 -11.84
C LEU A 34 9.60 -15.78 -11.56
N ILE A 35 9.81 -15.46 -10.28
CA ILE A 35 10.48 -14.21 -9.86
C ILE A 35 11.94 -14.23 -10.37
N GLN A 36 12.63 -15.35 -10.21
CA GLN A 36 14.02 -15.49 -10.69
C GLN A 36 14.11 -15.35 -12.20
N GLU A 37 13.23 -16.01 -12.94
CA GLU A 37 13.17 -15.91 -14.41
C GLU A 37 12.88 -14.47 -14.86
N ILE A 38 11.91 -13.80 -14.25
CA ILE A 38 11.59 -12.40 -14.55
C ILE A 38 12.80 -11.48 -14.29
N LEU A 39 13.55 -11.69 -13.21
CA LEU A 39 14.73 -10.88 -12.90
C LEU A 39 15.84 -11.10 -13.93
N GLN A 40 16.05 -12.35 -14.35
CA GLN A 40 17.02 -12.68 -15.39
C GLN A 40 16.63 -12.03 -16.74
N LEU A 41 15.39 -12.21 -17.20
CA LEU A 41 14.91 -11.61 -18.45
C LEU A 41 14.99 -10.09 -18.45
N ARG A 42 14.69 -9.45 -17.32
CA ARG A 42 14.85 -7.99 -17.17
C ARG A 42 16.31 -7.55 -17.24
N GLN A 43 17.24 -8.35 -16.73
CA GLN A 43 18.66 -8.03 -16.84
C GLN A 43 19.13 -8.16 -18.31
N GLU A 44 18.70 -9.20 -19.03
CA GLU A 44 18.98 -9.38 -20.44
C GLU A 44 18.42 -8.23 -21.29
N GLU A 45 17.16 -7.83 -21.03
CA GLU A 45 16.53 -6.67 -21.67
C GLU A 45 17.33 -5.39 -21.44
N ALA A 46 17.76 -5.13 -20.19
CA ALA A 46 18.54 -3.95 -19.88
C ALA A 46 19.86 -3.90 -20.67
N LEU A 47 20.57 -5.01 -20.74
CA LEU A 47 21.82 -5.12 -21.50
C LEU A 47 21.61 -4.92 -23.00
N LEU A 48 20.55 -5.48 -23.58
CA LEU A 48 20.20 -5.28 -25.00
C LEU A 48 19.89 -3.82 -25.33
N LEU A 49 19.29 -3.08 -24.37
CA LEU A 49 18.99 -1.66 -24.50
C LEU A 49 20.18 -0.74 -24.18
N GLY A 50 21.35 -1.30 -23.79
CA GLY A 50 22.56 -0.55 -23.47
C GLY A 50 22.60 0.01 -22.04
N TYR A 51 21.74 -0.46 -21.14
CA TYR A 51 21.75 -0.11 -19.73
C TYR A 51 22.47 -1.17 -18.89
N GLN A 52 22.97 -0.79 -17.70
CA GLN A 52 23.65 -1.72 -16.80
C GLN A 52 22.67 -2.64 -16.05
N ASN A 53 21.46 -2.17 -15.79
CA ASN A 53 20.43 -2.92 -15.07
C ASN A 53 19.03 -2.39 -15.40
N TYR A 54 18.00 -3.17 -15.06
CA TYR A 54 16.61 -2.82 -15.32
C TYR A 54 16.12 -1.59 -14.56
N ALA A 55 16.73 -1.25 -13.43
CA ALA A 55 16.36 -0.04 -12.71
C ALA A 55 16.67 1.23 -13.52
N GLU A 56 17.78 1.22 -14.29
CA GLU A 56 18.10 2.31 -15.21
C GLU A 56 17.09 2.40 -16.36
N VAL A 57 16.72 1.27 -16.96
CA VAL A 57 15.64 1.22 -17.96
C VAL A 57 14.34 1.80 -17.39
N SER A 58 14.00 1.38 -16.17
CA SER A 58 12.76 1.82 -15.51
C SER A 58 12.70 3.32 -15.27
N VAL A 59 13.81 4.00 -15.00
CA VAL A 59 13.81 5.45 -14.76
C VAL A 59 14.04 6.28 -16.02
N ALA A 60 14.54 5.70 -17.12
CA ALA A 60 14.89 6.42 -18.34
C ALA A 60 13.75 7.29 -18.93
N THR A 61 12.49 6.86 -18.74
CA THR A 61 11.31 7.60 -19.21
C THR A 61 10.56 8.33 -18.08
N LYS A 62 11.15 8.41 -16.86
CA LYS A 62 10.52 9.00 -15.68
C LYS A 62 11.24 10.26 -15.27
N MET A 63 10.68 10.98 -14.29
CA MET A 63 11.23 12.25 -13.80
C MET A 63 12.50 12.09 -12.96
N ALA A 64 12.86 10.88 -12.54
CA ALA A 64 14.07 10.64 -11.77
C ALA A 64 15.27 10.43 -12.71
N ASP A 65 16.37 11.16 -12.47
CA ASP A 65 17.56 11.13 -13.34
C ASP A 65 18.34 9.80 -13.23
N SER A 66 18.25 9.11 -12.10
CA SER A 66 18.95 7.84 -11.88
C SER A 66 18.34 7.01 -10.74
N PRO A 67 18.57 5.68 -10.72
CA PRO A 67 18.21 4.83 -9.57
C PRO A 67 18.85 5.30 -8.26
N ALA A 68 20.10 5.76 -8.30
CA ALA A 68 20.80 6.27 -7.13
C ALA A 68 20.09 7.48 -6.51
N LYS A 69 19.55 8.39 -7.34
CA LYS A 69 18.78 9.56 -6.88
C LYS A 69 17.48 9.15 -6.21
N VAL A 70 16.78 8.13 -6.74
CA VAL A 70 15.58 7.55 -6.12
C VAL A 70 15.91 6.97 -4.75
N ILE A 71 16.98 6.16 -4.65
CA ILE A 71 17.40 5.56 -3.38
C ILE A 71 17.79 6.62 -2.36
N SER A 72 18.54 7.65 -2.77
CA SER A 72 18.92 8.75 -1.90
C SER A 72 17.71 9.52 -1.35
N PHE A 73 16.74 9.81 -2.22
CA PHE A 73 15.48 10.44 -1.82
C PHE A 73 14.70 9.59 -0.81
N LEU A 74 14.55 8.29 -1.06
CA LEU A 74 13.84 7.39 -0.15
C LEU A 74 14.55 7.25 1.21
N ARG A 75 15.89 7.24 1.22
CA ARG A 75 16.69 7.21 2.46
C ARG A 75 16.51 8.49 3.28
N ASP A 76 16.59 9.65 2.63
CA ASP A 76 16.36 10.94 3.30
C ASP A 76 14.94 11.01 3.89
N LEU A 77 13.92 10.61 3.11
CA LEU A 77 12.54 10.56 3.57
C LEU A 77 12.38 9.62 4.77
N SER A 78 12.96 8.42 4.70
CA SER A 78 12.94 7.43 5.79
C SER A 78 13.62 7.98 7.06
N GLN A 79 14.77 8.64 6.92
CA GLN A 79 15.49 9.23 8.04
C GLN A 79 14.68 10.32 8.73
N ARG A 80 14.00 11.17 7.96
CA ARG A 80 13.13 12.25 8.50
C ARG A 80 11.84 11.69 9.13
N ALA A 81 11.24 10.64 8.55
CA ALA A 81 10.01 10.05 9.05
C ALA A 81 10.20 9.18 10.31
N ARG A 82 11.38 8.58 10.47
CA ARG A 82 11.67 7.63 11.55
C ARG A 82 11.35 8.12 12.96
N PRO A 83 11.74 9.34 13.39
CA PRO A 83 11.44 9.81 14.75
C PRO A 83 9.94 9.91 15.02
N PHE A 84 9.13 10.26 14.02
CA PHE A 84 7.67 10.31 14.13
C PHE A 84 7.08 8.92 14.24
N ALA A 85 7.53 7.98 13.42
CA ALA A 85 7.09 6.59 13.48
C ALA A 85 7.45 5.92 14.82
N GLU A 86 8.62 6.21 15.39
CA GLU A 86 9.02 5.72 16.70
C GLU A 86 8.09 6.28 17.81
N LYS A 87 7.71 7.55 17.73
CA LYS A 87 6.74 8.16 18.66
C LYS A 87 5.36 7.52 18.52
N ASP A 88 4.88 7.36 17.29
CA ASP A 88 3.59 6.71 17.03
C ASP A 88 3.57 5.26 17.56
N LEU A 89 4.69 4.54 17.42
CA LEU A 89 4.81 3.19 17.95
C LEU A 89 4.73 3.15 19.49
N VAL A 90 5.32 4.12 20.17
CA VAL A 90 5.21 4.26 21.64
C VAL A 90 3.76 4.50 22.04
N ASP A 91 3.07 5.43 21.38
CA ASP A 91 1.66 5.72 21.62
C ASP A 91 0.77 4.49 21.39
N MET A 92 1.01 3.74 20.30
CA MET A 92 0.27 2.51 20.01
C MET A 92 0.50 1.41 21.05
N ARG A 93 1.73 1.23 21.53
CA ARG A 93 2.05 0.26 22.61
C ARG A 93 1.35 0.63 23.90
N LYS A 94 1.40 1.90 24.30
CA LYS A 94 0.72 2.40 25.48
C LYS A 94 -0.78 2.15 25.40
N PHE A 95 -1.41 2.52 24.29
CA PHE A 95 -2.84 2.29 24.07
C PHE A 95 -3.19 0.79 24.08
N ALA A 96 -2.37 -0.05 23.48
CA ALA A 96 -2.57 -1.51 23.46
C ALA A 96 -2.57 -2.10 24.87
N SER A 97 -1.65 -1.67 25.72
CA SER A 97 -1.54 -2.15 27.09
C SER A 97 -2.67 -1.62 28.00
N GLU A 98 -3.01 -0.35 27.89
CA GLU A 98 -3.99 0.32 28.77
C GLU A 98 -5.45 0.03 28.39
N HIS A 99 -5.77 -0.13 27.10
CA HIS A 99 -7.14 -0.21 26.62
C HIS A 99 -7.53 -1.54 25.99
N LEU A 100 -6.55 -2.33 25.51
CA LEU A 100 -6.80 -3.57 24.78
C LEU A 100 -6.28 -4.82 25.50
N ASN A 101 -5.69 -4.69 26.68
CA ASN A 101 -5.03 -5.78 27.42
C ASN A 101 -3.95 -6.53 26.62
N LEU A 102 -3.30 -5.87 25.67
CA LEU A 102 -2.24 -6.42 24.82
C LEU A 102 -0.87 -5.92 25.28
N GLN A 103 -0.17 -6.72 26.10
CA GLN A 103 1.14 -6.33 26.67
C GLN A 103 2.27 -6.50 25.63
N ASN A 104 2.23 -7.54 24.81
CA ASN A 104 3.23 -7.87 23.80
C ASN A 104 2.60 -8.00 22.41
N PRO A 105 2.25 -6.89 21.73
CA PRO A 105 1.67 -6.92 20.41
C PRO A 105 2.57 -7.63 19.40
N GLN A 106 2.00 -8.54 18.63
CA GLN A 106 2.65 -9.24 17.53
C GLN A 106 2.46 -8.50 16.20
N ALA A 107 3.14 -8.94 15.15
CA ALA A 107 3.07 -8.29 13.84
C ALA A 107 1.63 -8.15 13.31
N TRP A 108 0.77 -9.12 13.57
CA TRP A 108 -0.64 -9.12 13.16
C TRP A 108 -1.57 -8.25 14.02
N ASP A 109 -1.10 -7.73 15.15
CA ASP A 109 -1.90 -6.91 16.04
C ASP A 109 -1.83 -5.41 15.70
N TRP A 110 -0.76 -4.94 15.06
CA TRP A 110 -0.56 -3.52 14.79
C TRP A 110 -1.68 -2.85 13.99
N PRO A 111 -2.22 -3.44 12.91
CA PRO A 111 -3.35 -2.84 12.20
C PRO A 111 -4.62 -2.74 13.05
N TYR A 112 -4.85 -3.70 13.94
CA TYR A 112 -5.97 -3.70 14.88
C TYR A 112 -5.82 -2.60 15.94
N ILE A 113 -4.61 -2.47 16.53
CA ILE A 113 -4.29 -1.43 17.52
C ILE A 113 -4.44 -0.05 16.88
N GLY A 114 -3.92 0.15 15.69
CA GLY A 114 -4.01 1.42 14.97
C GLY A 114 -5.46 1.84 14.70
N GLU A 115 -6.31 0.91 14.28
CA GLU A 115 -7.74 1.17 14.06
C GLU A 115 -8.45 1.54 15.35
N LYS A 116 -8.19 0.81 16.45
CA LYS A 116 -8.79 1.10 17.77
C LYS A 116 -8.31 2.43 18.37
N LEU A 117 -7.03 2.76 18.20
CA LEU A 117 -6.49 4.05 18.58
C LEU A 117 -7.12 5.20 17.79
N LYS A 118 -7.32 5.00 16.47
CA LYS A 118 -7.99 5.95 15.60
C LYS A 118 -9.46 6.17 16.01
N GLU A 119 -10.19 5.08 16.26
CA GLU A 119 -11.56 5.15 16.78
C GLU A 119 -11.62 5.94 18.09
N ALA A 120 -10.71 5.68 19.04
CA ALA A 120 -10.67 6.34 20.33
C ALA A 120 -10.30 7.83 20.23
N ARG A 121 -9.37 8.21 19.35
CA ARG A 121 -8.91 9.61 19.21
C ARG A 121 -9.85 10.49 18.42
N TYR A 122 -10.48 9.95 17.38
CA TYR A 122 -11.21 10.74 16.39
C TYR A 122 -12.70 10.44 16.35
N SER A 123 -13.19 9.49 17.16
CA SER A 123 -14.58 8.99 17.11
C SER A 123 -15.00 8.59 15.68
N PHE A 124 -14.06 8.04 14.90
CA PHE A 124 -14.20 7.74 13.51
C PHE A 124 -14.18 6.23 13.28
N ASN A 125 -15.26 5.69 12.72
CA ASN A 125 -15.39 4.28 12.37
C ASN A 125 -15.48 4.14 10.84
N GLU A 126 -14.48 3.47 10.26
CA GLU A 126 -14.46 3.24 8.81
C GLU A 126 -15.67 2.43 8.30
N GLN A 127 -16.20 1.52 9.11
CA GLN A 127 -17.37 0.72 8.71
C GLN A 127 -18.62 1.58 8.57
N GLU A 128 -18.77 2.59 9.42
CA GLU A 128 -19.84 3.57 9.33
C GLU A 128 -19.69 4.42 8.07
N VAL A 129 -18.49 4.89 7.77
CA VAL A 129 -18.21 5.69 6.58
C VAL A 129 -18.42 4.90 5.29
N LYS A 130 -18.07 3.60 5.26
CA LYS A 130 -18.28 2.72 4.09
C LYS A 130 -19.73 2.63 3.64
N GLN A 131 -20.69 2.85 4.53
CA GLN A 131 -22.11 2.85 4.18
C GLN A 131 -22.49 4.00 3.22
N TYR A 132 -21.75 5.10 3.28
CA TYR A 132 -21.97 6.27 2.40
C TYR A 132 -21.26 6.11 1.05
N PHE A 133 -20.17 5.35 1.00
CA PHE A 133 -19.32 5.16 -0.19
C PHE A 133 -19.46 3.75 -0.79
N THR A 134 -20.70 3.36 -1.11
CA THR A 134 -20.91 2.08 -1.79
C THR A 134 -20.41 2.15 -3.25
N ALA A 135 -19.91 1.02 -3.78
CA ALA A 135 -19.37 0.99 -5.14
C ALA A 135 -20.34 1.56 -6.20
N PRO A 136 -21.65 1.25 -6.19
CA PRO A 136 -22.59 1.86 -7.13
C PRO A 136 -22.65 3.39 -7.02
N LYS A 137 -22.74 3.95 -5.79
CA LYS A 137 -22.79 5.40 -5.57
C LYS A 137 -21.51 6.10 -6.02
N VAL A 138 -20.33 5.49 -5.73
CA VAL A 138 -19.04 6.04 -6.13
C VAL A 138 -18.91 6.06 -7.65
N LEU A 139 -19.27 4.97 -8.34
CA LEU A 139 -19.24 4.90 -9.80
C LEU A 139 -20.20 5.90 -10.44
N GLN A 140 -21.43 6.00 -9.94
CA GLN A 140 -22.39 6.98 -10.42
C GLN A 140 -21.83 8.40 -10.27
N GLY A 141 -21.35 8.78 -9.09
CA GLY A 141 -20.77 10.11 -8.83
C GLY A 141 -19.55 10.41 -9.69
N LEU A 142 -18.71 9.40 -9.97
CA LEU A 142 -17.58 9.50 -10.88
C LEU A 142 -18.05 9.86 -12.29
N PHE A 143 -18.99 9.10 -12.86
CA PHE A 143 -19.52 9.35 -14.21
C PHE A 143 -20.24 10.70 -14.31
N GLU A 144 -21.03 11.08 -13.32
CA GLU A 144 -21.67 12.41 -13.28
C GLU A 144 -20.63 13.54 -13.26
N SER A 145 -19.54 13.38 -12.51
CA SER A 145 -18.47 14.36 -12.44
C SER A 145 -17.72 14.50 -13.76
N PHE A 146 -17.46 13.40 -14.46
CA PHE A 146 -16.87 13.43 -15.81
C PHE A 146 -17.79 14.08 -16.83
N HIS A 147 -19.07 13.71 -16.83
CA HIS A 147 -20.07 14.29 -17.75
C HIS A 147 -20.19 15.82 -17.57
N ARG A 148 -20.29 16.29 -16.33
CA ARG A 148 -20.33 17.74 -16.02
C ARG A 148 -19.08 18.47 -16.53
N ARG A 149 -17.88 17.90 -16.37
CA ARG A 149 -16.63 18.50 -16.87
C ARG A 149 -16.59 18.58 -18.39
N GLN A 150 -17.04 17.53 -19.08
CA GLN A 150 -17.13 17.56 -20.56
C GLN A 150 -18.11 18.63 -21.07
N VAL A 151 -19.29 18.71 -20.48
CA VAL A 151 -20.29 19.73 -20.84
C VAL A 151 -19.75 21.13 -20.57
N GLN A 152 -19.05 21.36 -19.44
CA GLN A 152 -18.46 22.67 -19.13
C GLN A 152 -17.30 23.03 -20.09
N MET A 153 -16.46 22.08 -20.49
CA MET A 153 -15.42 22.36 -21.48
C MET A 153 -16.00 22.71 -22.85
N ILE A 154 -17.00 21.99 -23.31
CA ILE A 154 -17.67 22.26 -24.58
C ILE A 154 -18.38 23.64 -24.53
N GLY A 155 -19.07 23.97 -23.43
CA GLY A 155 -19.70 25.26 -23.23
C GLY A 155 -18.71 26.43 -23.25
N ARG A 156 -17.52 26.30 -22.65
CA ARG A 156 -16.45 27.32 -22.73
C ARG A 156 -15.89 27.48 -24.14
N PHE A 157 -15.76 26.37 -24.87
CA PHE A 157 -15.25 26.40 -26.24
C PHE A 157 -16.21 27.15 -27.20
N ILE A 158 -17.54 26.97 -27.03
CA ILE A 158 -18.59 27.66 -27.82
C ILE A 158 -18.65 29.16 -27.49
N GLN A 159 -18.35 29.58 -26.23
CA GLN A 159 -18.38 31.00 -25.84
C GLN A 159 -17.14 31.80 -26.28
N GLN A 160 -16.10 31.15 -26.77
CA GLN A 160 -14.85 31.77 -27.24
C GLN A 160 -14.78 31.94 -28.76
N GLN A 161 -15.83 31.52 -29.49
CA GLN A 161 -16.02 31.80 -30.93
C GLN A 161 -17.06 32.91 -31.15
#